data_07238d4ac9f9d29aec9b11371ca5682c
#
_entry.id   07238d4ac9f9d29aec9b11371ca5682c
#
_cell.length_a   1.000
_cell.length_b   1.000
_cell.length_c   1.000
_cell.angle_alpha   90.00
_cell.angle_beta   90.00
_cell.angle_gamma   90.00
#
_symmetry.space_group_name_H-M   'P 1'
#
loop_
_entity.id
_entity.type
_entity.pdbx_description
1 polymer ?
#
loop_
_entity_poly.entity_id
_entity_poly.type
_entity_poly.pdbx_seq_one_letter_code
_entity_poly.pdbx_strand_id
1 'polypeptide(L)'
;MAVPGMAQKLNTQMNLEFHASNVYLNLSEWCARHRFDGAATFLHTRAQSSITLTMRVFDYLKKAGSWPIVNPDHACNPECTSLEDLFTQTLSDYQQRSRLLSGLAQEAKAQSDDSTWRFLTLLAEEQQQDGLLLQSVLEEIRNADKAGLGMEQTDRRLMAIVGEAQKAH
;
A
#
# COMPACT_ATOMS: atom_id res chain seq x y z
N MET A 1 -15.84 17.50 13.24
CA MET A 1 -14.52 18.03 13.59
C MET A 1 -13.69 16.94 14.27
N ALA A 2 -12.49 16.67 13.75
CA ALA A 2 -11.62 15.65 14.38
C ALA A 2 -11.21 16.09 15.79
N VAL A 3 -11.18 15.13 16.73
CA VAL A 3 -10.74 15.40 18.11
C VAL A 3 -9.27 15.83 18.11
N PRO A 4 -8.86 16.79 18.99
CA PRO A 4 -7.46 17.17 19.10
C PRO A 4 -6.54 15.96 19.30
N GLY A 5 -5.44 15.91 18.58
CA GLY A 5 -4.53 14.77 18.53
C GLY A 5 -4.86 13.75 17.43
N MET A 6 -6.11 13.54 17.09
CA MET A 6 -6.49 12.66 15.99
C MET A 6 -6.05 13.23 14.64
N ALA A 7 -6.21 14.53 14.42
CA ALA A 7 -5.75 15.18 13.20
C ALA A 7 -4.24 15.00 12.98
N GLN A 8 -3.44 15.11 14.02
CA GLN A 8 -1.99 14.89 13.95
C GLN A 8 -1.66 13.45 13.60
N LYS A 9 -2.38 12.49 14.17
CA LYS A 9 -2.20 11.05 13.88
C LYS A 9 -2.62 10.70 12.45
N LEU A 10 -3.71 11.29 11.96
CA LEU A 10 -4.13 11.16 10.57
C LEU A 10 -3.10 11.74 9.61
N ASN A 11 -2.51 12.87 9.97
CA ASN A 11 -1.44 13.48 9.17
C ASN A 11 -0.21 12.57 9.10
N THR A 12 0.15 11.93 10.19
CA THR A 12 1.23 10.93 10.22
C THR A 12 0.91 9.75 9.33
N GLN A 13 -0.31 9.21 9.41
CA GLN A 13 -0.77 8.11 8.56
C GLN A 13 -0.73 8.48 7.07
N MET A 14 -1.18 9.69 6.75
CA MET A 14 -1.11 10.23 5.38
C MET A 14 0.32 10.23 4.84
N ASN A 15 1.28 10.66 5.64
CA ASN A 15 2.69 10.69 5.25
C ASN A 15 3.29 9.29 5.11
N LEU A 16 2.84 8.32 5.91
CA LEU A 16 3.23 6.91 5.75
C LEU A 16 2.74 6.36 4.40
N GLU A 17 1.52 6.67 3.99
CA GLU A 17 0.99 6.26 2.70
C GLU A 17 1.71 6.95 1.54
N PHE A 18 2.02 8.23 1.70
CA PHE A 18 2.82 8.95 0.71
C PHE A 18 4.21 8.33 0.54
N HIS A 19 4.88 8.00 1.64
CA HIS A 19 6.16 7.28 1.61
C HIS A 19 6.02 5.93 0.90
N ALA A 20 4.97 5.17 1.22
CA ALA A 20 4.72 3.88 0.58
C ALA A 20 4.57 4.01 -0.94
N SER A 21 3.90 5.06 -1.43
CA SER A 21 3.78 5.30 -2.87
C SER A 21 5.14 5.48 -3.55
N ASN A 22 6.05 6.20 -2.91
CA ASN A 22 7.42 6.40 -3.41
C ASN A 22 8.23 5.10 -3.39
N VAL A 23 8.10 4.30 -2.34
CA VAL A 23 8.73 2.98 -2.25
C VAL A 23 8.23 2.07 -3.38
N TYR A 24 6.91 2.01 -3.60
CA TYR A 24 6.33 1.21 -4.68
C TYR A 24 6.84 1.64 -6.07
N LEU A 25 6.97 2.94 -6.31
CA LEU A 25 7.51 3.45 -7.58
C LEU A 25 8.97 3.03 -7.78
N ASN A 26 9.78 3.12 -6.74
CA ASN A 26 11.19 2.70 -6.80
C ASN A 26 11.32 1.19 -7.02
N LEU A 27 10.49 0.39 -6.36
CA LEU A 27 10.46 -1.06 -6.54
C LEU A 27 9.96 -1.43 -7.95
N SER A 28 8.97 -0.71 -8.46
CA SER A 28 8.48 -0.88 -9.83
C SER A 28 9.59 -0.64 -10.85
N GLU A 29 10.36 0.43 -10.68
CA GLU A 29 11.48 0.75 -11.55
C GLU A 29 12.59 -0.31 -11.48
N TRP A 30 12.90 -0.79 -10.26
CA TRP A 30 13.84 -1.89 -10.09
C TRP A 30 13.40 -3.14 -10.86
N CYS A 31 12.11 -3.51 -10.76
CA CYS A 31 11.54 -4.64 -11.48
C CYS A 31 11.62 -4.45 -13.00
N ALA A 32 11.28 -3.26 -13.49
CA ALA A 32 11.33 -2.95 -14.92
C ALA A 32 12.75 -3.09 -15.48
N ARG A 33 13.76 -2.62 -14.73
CA ARG A 33 15.16 -2.75 -15.13
C ARG A 33 15.64 -4.19 -15.19
N HIS A 34 15.03 -5.07 -14.39
CA HIS A 34 15.33 -6.50 -14.36
C HIS A 34 14.40 -7.31 -15.26
N ARG A 35 13.60 -6.62 -16.09
CA ARG A 35 12.63 -7.22 -17.02
C ARG A 35 11.53 -8.04 -16.35
N PHE A 36 11.15 -7.65 -15.14
CA PHE A 36 9.99 -8.21 -14.45
C PHE A 36 8.78 -7.30 -14.66
N ASP A 37 8.24 -7.32 -15.87
CA ASP A 37 7.19 -6.40 -16.29
C ASP A 37 5.87 -6.59 -15.55
N GLY A 38 5.55 -7.84 -15.20
CA GLY A 38 4.36 -8.16 -14.40
C GLY A 38 4.45 -7.57 -12.99
N ALA A 39 5.57 -7.78 -12.32
CA ALA A 39 5.82 -7.21 -11.00
C ALA A 39 5.87 -5.68 -11.06
N ALA A 40 6.53 -5.12 -12.07
CA ALA A 40 6.61 -3.67 -12.25
C ALA A 40 5.22 -3.04 -12.40
N THR A 41 4.36 -3.61 -13.24
CA THR A 41 2.99 -3.15 -13.44
C THR A 41 2.17 -3.23 -12.16
N PHE A 42 2.28 -4.33 -11.43
CA PHE A 42 1.58 -4.51 -10.16
C PHE A 42 1.98 -3.45 -9.14
N LEU A 43 3.28 -3.24 -8.95
CA LEU A 43 3.81 -2.27 -7.99
C LEU A 43 3.46 -0.83 -8.39
N HIS A 44 3.47 -0.52 -9.68
CA HIS A 44 3.04 0.79 -10.18
C HIS A 44 1.56 1.05 -9.82
N THR A 45 0.70 0.06 -9.98
CA THR A 45 -0.71 0.15 -9.60
C THR A 45 -0.87 0.35 -8.08
N ARG A 46 -0.06 -0.32 -7.27
CA ARG A 46 -0.05 -0.12 -5.81
C ARG A 46 0.39 1.29 -5.43
N ALA A 47 1.36 1.85 -6.14
CA ALA A 47 1.78 3.24 -5.95
C ALA A 47 0.61 4.21 -6.19
N GLN A 48 -0.15 4.01 -7.26
CA GLN A 48 -1.33 4.82 -7.56
C GLN A 48 -2.38 4.71 -6.45
N SER A 49 -2.63 3.52 -5.92
CA SER A 49 -3.56 3.31 -4.80
C SER A 49 -3.12 4.07 -3.55
N SER A 50 -1.84 4.05 -3.22
CA SER A 50 -1.29 4.77 -2.05
C SER A 50 -1.37 6.29 -2.23
N ILE A 51 -1.13 6.79 -3.44
CA ILE A 51 -1.29 8.23 -3.74
C ILE A 51 -2.76 8.64 -3.58
N THR A 52 -3.69 7.85 -4.09
CA THR A 52 -5.13 8.11 -3.95
C THR A 52 -5.53 8.15 -2.48
N LEU A 53 -5.05 7.21 -1.68
CA LEU A 53 -5.31 7.19 -0.24
C LEU A 53 -4.75 8.43 0.46
N THR A 54 -3.53 8.82 0.11
CA THR A 54 -2.90 10.04 0.63
C THR A 54 -3.78 11.26 0.37
N MET A 55 -4.29 11.40 -0.85
CA MET A 55 -5.16 12.52 -1.23
C MET A 55 -6.49 12.50 -0.48
N ARG A 56 -7.07 11.33 -0.27
CA ARG A 56 -8.33 11.18 0.48
C ARG A 56 -8.16 11.60 1.94
N VAL A 57 -7.08 11.21 2.59
CA VAL A 57 -6.77 11.63 3.97
C VAL A 57 -6.51 13.13 4.02
N PHE A 58 -5.78 13.65 3.05
CA PHE A 58 -5.52 15.09 2.91
C PHE A 58 -6.84 15.87 2.84
N ASP A 59 -7.76 15.47 1.97
CA ASP A 59 -9.05 16.13 1.79
C ASP A 59 -9.92 16.02 3.05
N TYR A 60 -9.89 14.87 3.71
CA TYR A 60 -10.61 14.67 4.97
C TYR A 60 -10.12 15.64 6.06
N LEU A 61 -8.81 15.77 6.21
CA LEU A 61 -8.21 16.70 7.18
C LEU A 61 -8.63 18.14 6.90
N LYS A 62 -8.66 18.55 5.65
CA LYS A 62 -9.14 19.90 5.27
C LYS A 62 -10.59 20.12 5.65
N LYS A 63 -11.47 19.15 5.35
CA LYS A 63 -12.89 19.21 5.72
C LYS A 63 -13.09 19.26 7.22
N ALA A 64 -12.23 18.59 7.97
CA ALA A 64 -12.27 18.60 9.44
C ALA A 64 -11.70 19.87 10.07
N GLY A 65 -11.29 20.84 9.26
CA GLY A 65 -10.75 22.11 9.73
C GLY A 65 -9.28 22.05 10.14
N SER A 66 -8.58 20.98 9.80
CA SER A 66 -7.16 20.81 10.08
C SER A 66 -6.32 21.28 8.90
N TRP A 67 -5.02 21.42 9.15
CA TRP A 67 -4.05 21.84 8.14
C TRP A 67 -3.16 20.66 7.78
N PRO A 68 -3.45 19.88 6.71
CA PRO A 68 -2.62 18.76 6.35
C PRO A 68 -1.25 19.20 5.85
N ILE A 69 -0.21 18.50 6.26
CA ILE A 69 1.18 18.76 5.88
C ILE A 69 1.76 17.50 5.25
N VAL A 70 2.14 17.58 3.99
CA VAL A 70 2.86 16.52 3.29
C VAL A 70 4.36 16.81 3.44
N ASN A 71 5.06 15.90 4.12
CA ASN A 71 6.50 16.04 4.35
C ASN A 71 7.30 15.63 3.13
N PRO A 72 8.48 16.26 2.89
CA PRO A 72 9.43 15.75 1.90
C PRO A 72 9.77 14.29 2.19
N ASP A 73 9.87 13.49 1.15
CA ASP A 73 10.21 12.08 1.28
C ASP A 73 11.44 11.77 0.43
N HIS A 74 12.38 11.02 1.01
CA HIS A 74 13.59 10.58 0.37
C HIS A 74 13.62 9.05 0.40
N ALA A 75 12.87 8.42 -0.50
CA ALA A 75 12.88 6.98 -0.63
C ALA A 75 14.26 6.52 -1.15
N CYS A 76 14.87 5.57 -0.43
CA CYS A 76 16.14 4.99 -0.83
C CYS A 76 15.96 4.04 -2.02
N ASN A 77 17.04 3.81 -2.77
CA ASN A 77 17.07 2.77 -3.78
C ASN A 77 16.82 1.40 -3.12
N PRO A 78 15.97 0.56 -3.70
CA PRO A 78 15.68 -0.73 -3.11
C PRO A 78 16.90 -1.65 -3.15
N GLU A 79 17.19 -2.30 -2.03
CA GLU A 79 18.17 -3.37 -1.92
C GLU A 79 17.42 -4.69 -1.88
N CYS A 80 17.14 -5.26 -3.05
CA CYS A 80 16.41 -6.51 -3.18
C CYS A 80 17.26 -7.56 -3.85
N THR A 81 17.23 -8.79 -3.32
CA THR A 81 17.96 -9.94 -3.85
C THR A 81 17.10 -10.83 -4.74
N SER A 82 15.77 -10.80 -4.58
CA SER A 82 14.83 -11.62 -5.31
C SER A 82 13.43 -11.01 -5.29
N LEU A 83 12.55 -11.50 -6.15
CA LEU A 83 11.13 -11.14 -6.12
C LEU A 83 10.48 -11.55 -4.79
N GLU A 84 10.82 -12.73 -4.26
CA GLU A 84 10.29 -13.18 -2.96
C GLU A 84 10.68 -12.23 -1.84
N ASP A 85 11.94 -11.82 -1.77
CA ASP A 85 12.42 -10.86 -0.78
C ASP A 85 11.68 -9.53 -0.91
N LEU A 86 11.57 -8.99 -2.12
CA LEU A 86 10.87 -7.75 -2.41
C LEU A 86 9.42 -7.80 -1.93
N PHE A 87 8.66 -8.84 -2.31
CA PHE A 87 7.26 -8.93 -1.95
C PHE A 87 7.03 -9.30 -0.50
N THR A 88 7.96 -10.01 0.15
CA THR A 88 7.92 -10.24 1.60
C THR A 88 8.03 -8.93 2.37
N GLN A 89 8.97 -8.08 2.00
CA GLN A 89 9.13 -6.76 2.62
C GLN A 89 7.91 -5.87 2.35
N THR A 90 7.41 -5.89 1.13
CA THR A 90 6.24 -5.11 0.71
C THR A 90 4.99 -5.50 1.50
N LEU A 91 4.74 -6.80 1.67
CA LEU A 91 3.61 -7.29 2.46
C LEU A 91 3.75 -6.92 3.94
N SER A 92 4.94 -7.06 4.50
CA SER A 92 5.22 -6.69 5.90
C SER A 92 4.94 -5.20 6.15
N ASP A 93 5.40 -4.33 5.27
CA ASP A 93 5.15 -2.90 5.34
C ASP A 93 3.65 -2.56 5.23
N TYR A 94 2.95 -3.19 4.28
CA TYR A 94 1.51 -3.05 4.14
C TYR A 94 0.78 -3.45 5.43
N GLN A 95 1.14 -4.60 6.02
CA GLN A 95 0.51 -5.10 7.24
C GLN A 95 0.71 -4.14 8.41
N GLN A 96 1.88 -3.53 8.53
CA GLN A 96 2.15 -2.54 9.56
C GLN A 96 1.27 -1.29 9.38
N ARG A 97 1.18 -0.76 8.17
CA ARG A 97 0.33 0.40 7.86
C ARG A 97 -1.14 0.08 8.11
N SER A 98 -1.59 -1.11 7.74
CA SER A 98 -2.96 -1.58 7.96
C SER A 98 -3.31 -1.65 9.45
N ARG A 99 -2.39 -2.17 10.28
CA ARG A 99 -2.57 -2.23 11.74
C ARG A 99 -2.66 -0.82 12.35
N LEU A 100 -1.82 0.11 11.89
CA LEU A 100 -1.87 1.49 12.37
C LEU A 100 -3.20 2.15 12.01
N LEU A 101 -3.69 1.92 10.80
CA LEU A 101 -4.97 2.46 10.36
C LEU A 101 -6.13 1.91 11.19
N SER A 102 -6.15 0.60 11.45
CA SER A 102 -7.17 -0.04 12.29
C SER A 102 -7.11 0.48 13.73
N GLY A 103 -5.91 0.70 14.26
CA GLY A 103 -5.73 1.29 15.60
C GLY A 103 -6.30 2.70 15.69
N LEU A 104 -6.10 3.52 14.67
CA LEU A 104 -6.67 4.87 14.61
C LEU A 104 -8.20 4.84 14.54
N ALA A 105 -8.76 3.90 13.78
CA ALA A 105 -10.22 3.74 13.70
C ALA A 105 -10.81 3.38 15.08
N GLN A 106 -10.18 2.48 15.81
CA GLN A 106 -10.61 2.10 17.17
C GLN A 106 -10.48 3.27 18.14
N GLU A 107 -9.41 4.04 18.05
CA GLU A 107 -9.21 5.23 18.87
C GLU A 107 -10.28 6.29 18.60
N ALA A 108 -10.61 6.54 17.32
CA ALA A 108 -11.67 7.45 16.94
C ALA A 108 -13.02 7.00 17.54
N LYS A 109 -13.32 5.70 17.48
CA LYS A 109 -14.53 5.14 18.07
C LYS A 109 -14.56 5.33 19.58
N ALA A 110 -13.45 5.08 20.26
CA ALA A 110 -13.35 5.24 21.72
C ALA A 110 -13.53 6.70 22.17
N GLN A 111 -13.17 7.65 21.32
CA GLN A 111 -13.32 9.09 21.57
C GLN A 111 -14.65 9.65 21.08
N SER A 112 -15.56 8.79 20.60
CA SER A 112 -16.86 9.18 20.02
C SER A 112 -16.74 10.11 18.81
N ASP A 113 -15.62 10.02 18.08
CA ASP A 113 -15.43 10.71 16.80
C ASP A 113 -15.98 9.83 15.68
N ASP A 114 -17.30 9.82 15.54
CA ASP A 114 -17.99 8.95 14.59
C ASP A 114 -17.63 9.23 13.14
N SER A 115 -17.42 10.47 12.78
CA SER A 115 -17.03 10.87 11.42
C SER A 115 -15.68 10.27 11.03
N THR A 116 -14.68 10.40 11.89
CA THR A 116 -13.34 9.85 11.68
C THR A 116 -13.38 8.32 11.68
N TRP A 117 -14.14 7.73 12.61
CA TRP A 117 -14.29 6.26 12.66
C TRP A 117 -14.87 5.70 11.36
N ARG A 118 -15.93 6.31 10.83
CA ARG A 118 -16.55 5.89 9.56
C ARG A 118 -15.59 6.03 8.39
N PHE A 119 -14.90 7.14 8.31
CA PHE A 119 -13.92 7.41 7.27
C PHE A 119 -12.79 6.37 7.28
N LEU A 120 -12.19 6.12 8.45
CA LEU A 120 -11.08 5.17 8.60
C LEU A 120 -11.53 3.72 8.36
N THR A 121 -12.74 3.36 8.78
CA THR A 121 -13.31 2.03 8.54
C THR A 121 -13.48 1.79 7.04
N LEU A 122 -13.97 2.78 6.30
CA LEU A 122 -14.11 2.68 4.85
C LEU A 122 -12.75 2.52 4.16
N LEU A 123 -11.75 3.29 4.58
CA LEU A 123 -10.39 3.15 4.05
C LEU A 123 -9.80 1.76 4.33
N ALA A 124 -10.01 1.24 5.53
CA ALA A 124 -9.51 -0.08 5.92
C ALA A 124 -10.15 -1.19 5.07
N GLU A 125 -11.44 -1.09 4.79
CA GLU A 125 -12.15 -2.04 3.92
C GLU A 125 -11.59 -2.02 2.49
N GLU A 126 -11.35 -0.84 1.95
CA GLU A 126 -10.77 -0.69 0.61
C GLU A 126 -9.34 -1.24 0.55
N GLN A 127 -8.52 -0.99 1.58
CA GLN A 127 -7.14 -1.51 1.66
C GLN A 127 -7.10 -3.04 1.81
N GLN A 128 -8.12 -3.66 2.35
CA GLN A 128 -8.15 -5.12 2.54
C GLN A 128 -7.97 -5.85 1.21
N GLN A 129 -8.54 -5.35 0.13
CA GLN A 129 -8.38 -5.93 -1.21
C GLN A 129 -6.92 -5.89 -1.67
N ASP A 130 -6.22 -4.80 -1.41
CA ASP A 130 -4.81 -4.65 -1.75
C ASP A 130 -3.94 -5.66 -0.99
N GLY A 131 -4.25 -5.90 0.29
CA GLY A 131 -3.56 -6.90 1.10
C GLY A 131 -3.75 -8.32 0.58
N LEU A 132 -4.95 -8.67 0.18
CA LEU A 132 -5.25 -9.99 -0.40
C LEU A 132 -4.48 -10.19 -1.71
N LEU A 133 -4.40 -9.17 -2.55
CA LEU A 133 -3.62 -9.22 -3.79
C LEU A 133 -2.13 -9.40 -3.51
N LEU A 134 -1.57 -8.67 -2.55
CA LEU A 134 -0.16 -8.82 -2.16
C LEU A 134 0.14 -10.24 -1.66
N GLN A 135 -0.74 -10.80 -0.85
CA GLN A 135 -0.61 -12.19 -0.38
C GLN A 135 -0.66 -13.18 -1.53
N SER A 136 -1.58 -13.01 -2.47
CA SER A 136 -1.72 -13.88 -3.64
C SER A 136 -0.47 -13.84 -4.52
N VAL A 137 0.10 -12.66 -4.73
CA VAL A 137 1.33 -12.49 -5.51
C VAL A 137 2.50 -13.19 -4.83
N LEU A 138 2.66 -13.01 -3.52
CA LEU A 138 3.74 -13.64 -2.77
C LEU A 138 3.61 -15.17 -2.76
N GLU A 139 2.41 -15.70 -2.59
CA GLU A 139 2.15 -17.14 -2.66
C GLU A 139 2.50 -17.70 -4.03
N GLU A 140 2.14 -17.01 -5.11
CA GLU A 140 2.48 -17.43 -6.47
C GLU A 140 3.99 -17.47 -6.69
N ILE A 141 4.72 -16.46 -6.18
CA ILE A 141 6.19 -16.44 -6.25
C ILE A 141 6.79 -17.64 -5.50
N ARG A 142 6.33 -17.92 -4.30
CA ARG A 142 6.79 -19.05 -3.49
C ARG A 142 6.49 -20.38 -4.15
N ASN A 143 5.30 -20.54 -4.72
CA ASN A 143 4.91 -21.76 -5.44
C ASN A 143 5.76 -21.97 -6.69
N ALA A 144 6.05 -20.91 -7.43
CA ALA A 144 6.91 -20.94 -8.61
C ALA A 144 8.33 -21.37 -8.23
N ASP A 145 8.87 -20.84 -7.14
CA ASP A 145 10.20 -21.21 -6.62
C ASP A 145 10.25 -22.70 -6.24
N LYS A 146 9.23 -23.20 -5.54
CA LYS A 146 9.12 -24.63 -5.18
C LYS A 146 9.02 -25.53 -6.41
N ALA A 147 8.39 -25.07 -7.48
CA ALA A 147 8.27 -25.78 -8.74
C ALA A 147 9.54 -25.68 -9.60
N GLY A 148 10.57 -24.95 -9.16
CA GLY A 148 11.81 -24.75 -9.89
C GLY A 148 11.67 -23.87 -11.12
N LEU A 149 10.64 -23.02 -11.18
CA LEU A 149 10.43 -22.11 -12.29
C LEU A 149 11.42 -20.95 -12.23
N GLY A 150 11.90 -20.52 -13.40
CA GLY A 150 12.75 -19.34 -13.53
C GLY A 150 11.97 -18.05 -13.25
N MET A 151 12.70 -16.98 -12.96
CA MET A 151 12.12 -15.66 -12.61
C MET A 151 11.23 -15.10 -13.74
N GLU A 152 11.58 -15.35 -15.00
CA GLU A 152 10.75 -14.91 -16.14
C GLU A 152 9.38 -15.61 -16.17
N GLN A 153 9.35 -16.90 -15.90
CA GLN A 153 8.09 -17.66 -15.87
C GLN A 153 7.24 -17.23 -14.69
N THR A 154 7.86 -16.96 -13.55
CA THR A 154 7.19 -16.43 -12.37
C THR A 154 6.54 -15.08 -12.69
N ASP A 155 7.28 -14.18 -13.34
CA ASP A 155 6.77 -12.87 -13.70
C ASP A 155 5.60 -12.94 -14.69
N ARG A 156 5.60 -13.88 -15.63
CA ARG A 156 4.45 -14.11 -16.53
C ARG A 156 3.19 -14.51 -15.77
N ARG A 157 3.32 -15.32 -14.72
CA ARG A 157 2.20 -15.69 -13.84
C ARG A 157 1.68 -14.48 -13.07
N LEU A 158 2.57 -13.61 -12.62
CA LEU A 158 2.17 -12.35 -11.97
C LEU A 158 1.39 -11.44 -12.93
N MET A 159 1.81 -11.38 -14.19
CA MET A 159 1.10 -10.61 -15.22
C MET A 159 -0.35 -11.10 -15.39
N ALA A 160 -0.59 -12.39 -15.34
CA ALA A 160 -1.94 -12.95 -15.42
C ALA A 160 -2.80 -12.54 -14.21
N ILE A 161 -2.25 -12.57 -13.00
CA ILE A 161 -2.94 -12.15 -11.76
C ILE A 161 -3.30 -10.66 -11.84
N VAL A 162 -2.37 -9.81 -12.28
CA VAL A 162 -2.59 -8.37 -12.45
C VAL A 162 -3.69 -8.12 -13.48
N GLY A 163 -3.68 -8.85 -14.59
CA GLY A 163 -4.69 -8.73 -15.63
C GLY A 163 -6.10 -9.11 -15.13
N GLU A 164 -6.22 -10.15 -14.34
CA GLU A 164 -7.49 -10.56 -13.72
C GLU A 164 -7.99 -9.52 -12.72
N ALA A 165 -7.10 -8.99 -11.88
CA ALA A 165 -7.45 -7.97 -10.90
C ALA A 165 -7.94 -6.68 -11.56
N GLN A 166 -7.35 -6.28 -12.70
CA GLN A 166 -7.79 -5.11 -13.47
C GLN A 166 -9.15 -5.31 -14.13
N LYS A 167 -9.49 -6.53 -14.52
CA LYS A 167 -10.79 -6.85 -15.11
C LYS A 167 -11.92 -6.89 -14.09
N ALA A 168 -11.61 -7.12 -12.80
CA ALA A 168 -12.59 -7.16 -11.71
C ALA A 168 -13.02 -5.76 -11.24
N HIS A 169 -12.39 -4.70 -11.71
CA HIS A 169 -12.71 -3.31 -11.47
C HIS A 169 -13.15 -2.64 -12.79
#